data_310ccfca12488914d589d9ed77f03d2f
#
_entry.id   310ccfca12488914d589d9ed77f03d2f
#
_cell.length_a   1.000
_cell.length_b   1.000
_cell.length_c   1.000
_cell.angle_alpha   90.00
_cell.angle_beta   90.00
_cell.angle_gamma   90.00
#
_symmetry.space_group_name_H-M   'P 1'
#
loop_
_entity.id
_entity.type
_entity.pdbx_description
1 polymer ?
#
loop_
_entity_poly.entity_id
_entity_poly.type
_entity_poly.pdbx_seq_one_letter_code
_entity_poly.pdbx_strand_id
1 'polypeptide(L)'
;MIESRPGEVTLLAIGPMTNVGLLFATYPETAAQLKSLVLMCGGTNHYGWNAINDPVATAVVYQAPVLPHISIGLDGTMRCVLSGDRARAEIKGDVLDRVADMSSVWLRRTDRITFHDPLAAAVIFEPELCEYESGTVSVELKSDRLAGYALFDRGNPSESPHTVAVNVDVERFLDHYFRVVKG
;
A
#
# COMPACT_ATOMS: atom_id res chain seq x y z
N MET A 1 13.83 -15.68 6.98
CA MET A 1 13.54 -14.56 7.92
C MET A 1 12.18 -14.77 8.60
N ILE A 2 11.07 -14.94 7.87
CA ILE A 2 9.74 -15.15 8.48
C ILE A 2 9.76 -16.36 9.42
N GLU A 3 10.18 -17.53 8.94
CA GLU A 3 10.28 -18.79 9.73
C GLU A 3 11.16 -18.69 10.98
N SER A 4 12.22 -17.87 10.93
CA SER A 4 13.12 -17.69 12.08
C SER A 4 12.61 -16.64 13.09
N ARG A 5 11.55 -15.89 12.76
CA ARG A 5 10.93 -14.84 13.58
C ARG A 5 9.41 -14.81 13.40
N PRO A 6 8.72 -15.90 13.75
CA PRO A 6 7.28 -15.98 13.58
C PRO A 6 6.57 -14.93 14.44
N GLY A 7 5.64 -14.20 13.85
CA GLY A 7 4.89 -13.12 14.50
C GLY A 7 5.64 -11.79 14.69
N GLU A 8 6.88 -11.67 14.20
CA GLU A 8 7.68 -10.43 14.35
C GLU A 8 7.80 -9.62 13.05
N VAL A 9 7.59 -10.25 11.90
CA VAL A 9 7.83 -9.65 10.58
C VAL A 9 6.56 -9.02 10.03
N THR A 10 6.57 -7.72 9.80
CA THR A 10 5.59 -7.04 8.96
C THR A 10 6.08 -7.05 7.51
N LEU A 11 5.27 -7.57 6.60
CA LEU A 11 5.56 -7.55 5.17
C LEU A 11 4.85 -6.35 4.53
N LEU A 12 5.64 -5.43 3.96
CA LEU A 12 5.14 -4.31 3.17
C LEU A 12 5.32 -4.61 1.68
N ALA A 13 4.22 -4.65 0.92
CA ALA A 13 4.23 -4.84 -0.52
C ALA A 13 3.74 -3.57 -1.24
N ILE A 14 4.63 -2.95 -2.03
CA ILE A 14 4.42 -1.67 -2.71
C ILE A 14 4.54 -1.75 -4.24
N GLY A 15 4.62 -2.95 -4.79
CA GLY A 15 4.65 -3.24 -6.23
C GLY A 15 3.60 -4.28 -6.61
N PRO A 16 3.61 -4.76 -7.85
CA PRO A 16 2.78 -5.89 -8.25
C PRO A 16 2.99 -7.09 -7.33
N MET A 17 1.91 -7.80 -7.03
CA MET A 17 1.89 -8.83 -5.98
C MET A 17 2.58 -10.15 -6.37
N THR A 18 3.21 -10.23 -7.53
CA THR A 18 3.84 -11.45 -8.09
C THR A 18 4.77 -12.15 -7.09
N ASN A 19 5.69 -11.40 -6.47
CA ASN A 19 6.66 -12.00 -5.54
C ASN A 19 6.00 -12.51 -4.25
N VAL A 20 5.03 -11.76 -3.73
CA VAL A 20 4.30 -12.12 -2.50
C VAL A 20 3.34 -13.28 -2.78
N GLY A 21 2.64 -13.25 -3.92
CA GLY A 21 1.79 -14.34 -4.37
C GLY A 21 2.58 -15.65 -4.57
N LEU A 22 3.76 -15.56 -5.18
CA LEU A 22 4.65 -16.71 -5.34
C LEU A 22 5.15 -17.25 -3.98
N LEU A 23 5.47 -16.36 -3.04
CA LEU A 23 5.85 -16.75 -1.68
C LEU A 23 4.72 -17.56 -1.02
N PHE A 24 3.49 -17.05 -1.02
CA PHE A 24 2.37 -17.72 -0.37
C PHE A 24 1.86 -18.96 -1.10
N ALA A 25 2.02 -19.01 -2.42
CA ALA A 25 1.72 -20.21 -3.20
C ALA A 25 2.74 -21.34 -2.98
N THR A 26 4.01 -20.99 -2.74
CA THR A 26 5.10 -21.96 -2.54
C THR A 26 5.22 -22.39 -1.08
N TYR A 27 5.01 -21.45 -0.15
CA TYR A 27 5.18 -21.63 1.31
C TYR A 27 3.96 -21.03 2.04
N PRO A 28 2.77 -21.64 1.93
CA PRO A 28 1.51 -21.07 2.46
C PRO A 28 1.55 -20.86 3.98
N GLU A 29 2.33 -21.66 4.71
CA GLU A 29 2.51 -21.54 6.16
C GLU A 29 3.17 -20.20 6.56
N THR A 30 3.94 -19.56 5.67
CA THR A 30 4.62 -18.31 5.97
C THR A 30 3.64 -17.14 6.16
N ALA A 31 2.48 -17.21 5.52
CA ALA A 31 1.44 -16.20 5.65
C ALA A 31 0.97 -16.06 7.11
N ALA A 32 0.65 -17.18 7.77
CA ALA A 32 0.20 -17.20 9.15
C ALA A 32 1.31 -16.85 10.17
N GLN A 33 2.56 -16.84 9.73
CA GLN A 33 3.72 -16.48 10.57
C GLN A 33 4.07 -14.99 10.50
N LEU A 34 3.43 -14.21 9.65
CA LEU A 34 3.62 -12.77 9.60
C LEU A 34 2.98 -12.08 10.83
N LYS A 35 3.61 -11.03 11.31
CA LYS A 35 3.00 -10.10 12.26
C LYS A 35 1.84 -9.34 11.61
N SER A 36 2.02 -8.91 10.38
CA SER A 36 1.03 -8.21 9.58
C SER A 36 1.46 -8.16 8.11
N LEU A 37 0.49 -7.92 7.24
CA LEU A 37 0.69 -7.63 5.82
C LEU A 37 0.11 -6.27 5.49
N VAL A 38 0.93 -5.39 4.91
CA VAL A 38 0.51 -4.06 4.45
C VAL A 38 0.74 -3.96 2.95
N LEU A 39 -0.31 -3.63 2.21
CA LEU A 39 -0.27 -3.54 0.76
C LEU A 39 -0.52 -2.10 0.30
N MET A 40 0.31 -1.58 -0.61
CA MET A 40 -0.11 -0.51 -1.51
C MET A 40 -0.85 -1.16 -2.68
N CYS A 41 -2.11 -1.50 -2.47
CA CYS A 41 -2.92 -2.22 -3.43
C CYS A 41 -4.41 -2.02 -3.17
N GLY A 42 -5.22 -2.24 -4.20
CA GLY A 42 -6.65 -2.17 -4.11
C GLY A 42 -7.18 -0.74 -4.02
N GLY A 43 -8.31 -0.62 -3.37
CA GLY A 43 -9.14 0.57 -3.25
C GLY A 43 -10.59 0.19 -3.40
N THR A 44 -11.51 1.09 -3.04
CA THR A 44 -12.94 0.76 -3.07
C THR A 44 -13.54 0.89 -4.47
N ASN A 45 -12.95 1.73 -5.33
CA ASN A 45 -13.51 2.06 -6.64
C ASN A 45 -12.45 2.38 -7.73
N HIS A 46 -11.22 1.90 -7.58
CA HIS A 46 -10.14 2.25 -8.49
C HIS A 46 -9.46 1.03 -9.13
N TYR A 47 -8.96 1.24 -10.32
CA TYR A 47 -8.11 0.29 -11.03
C TYR A 47 -6.67 0.46 -10.53
N GLY A 48 -6.25 -0.39 -9.60
CA GLY A 48 -4.91 -0.30 -9.00
C GLY A 48 -3.83 -0.92 -9.90
N TRP A 49 -2.79 -0.14 -10.24
CA TRP A 49 -1.67 -0.59 -11.06
C TRP A 49 -1.05 -1.90 -10.54
N ASN A 50 -0.81 -2.00 -9.24
CA ASN A 50 -0.18 -3.17 -8.65
C ASN A 50 -1.04 -4.44 -8.78
N ALA A 51 -2.37 -4.30 -8.74
CA ALA A 51 -3.29 -5.41 -8.90
C ALA A 51 -3.45 -5.87 -10.35
N ILE A 52 -3.55 -4.93 -11.30
CA ILE A 52 -3.77 -5.26 -12.72
C ILE A 52 -2.53 -5.87 -13.40
N ASN A 53 -1.33 -5.60 -12.85
CA ASN A 53 -0.10 -6.17 -13.42
C ASN A 53 0.09 -7.66 -13.09
N ASP A 54 -0.56 -8.17 -12.04
CA ASP A 54 -0.65 -9.60 -11.75
C ASP A 54 -1.94 -9.91 -10.95
N PRO A 55 -3.08 -10.04 -11.64
CA PRO A 55 -4.35 -10.31 -10.99
C PRO A 55 -4.39 -11.61 -10.19
N VAL A 56 -3.74 -12.65 -10.71
CA VAL A 56 -3.73 -13.98 -10.07
C VAL A 56 -2.93 -13.94 -8.77
N ALA A 57 -1.73 -13.37 -8.79
CA ALA A 57 -0.93 -13.19 -7.59
C ALA A 57 -1.64 -12.29 -6.57
N THR A 58 -2.31 -11.24 -7.04
CA THR A 58 -3.10 -10.36 -6.16
C THR A 58 -4.23 -11.12 -5.47
N ALA A 59 -4.94 -11.98 -6.19
CA ALA A 59 -5.98 -12.82 -5.60
C ALA A 59 -5.41 -13.81 -4.56
N VAL A 60 -4.26 -14.43 -4.84
CA VAL A 60 -3.56 -15.31 -3.89
C VAL A 60 -3.20 -14.56 -2.61
N VAL A 61 -2.68 -13.34 -2.75
CA VAL A 61 -2.28 -12.50 -1.60
C VAL A 61 -3.48 -12.12 -0.75
N TYR A 62 -4.60 -11.70 -1.34
CA TYR A 62 -5.81 -11.37 -0.59
C TYR A 62 -6.48 -12.59 0.06
N GLN A 63 -6.27 -13.80 -0.46
CA GLN A 63 -6.78 -15.04 0.14
C GLN A 63 -5.86 -15.62 1.23
N ALA A 64 -4.67 -15.06 1.40
CA ALA A 64 -3.71 -15.55 2.39
C ALA A 64 -4.18 -15.27 3.84
N PRO A 65 -4.04 -16.23 4.78
CA PRO A 65 -4.52 -16.10 6.15
C PRO A 65 -3.59 -15.25 7.02
N VAL A 66 -3.36 -14.00 6.64
CA VAL A 66 -2.56 -13.02 7.40
C VAL A 66 -3.50 -12.08 8.15
N LEU A 67 -3.27 -11.90 9.44
CA LEU A 67 -4.02 -10.94 10.26
C LEU A 67 -3.05 -10.16 11.17
N PRO A 68 -3.11 -8.83 11.18
CA PRO A 68 -3.92 -7.95 10.32
C PRO A 68 -3.43 -7.93 8.87
N HIS A 69 -4.38 -7.83 7.93
CA HIS A 69 -4.16 -7.64 6.51
C HIS A 69 -4.69 -6.26 6.12
N ILE A 70 -3.80 -5.32 5.86
CA ILE A 70 -4.10 -3.90 5.68
C ILE A 70 -3.86 -3.49 4.24
N SER A 71 -4.87 -2.89 3.62
CA SER A 71 -4.81 -2.41 2.24
C SER A 71 -4.86 -0.88 2.22
N ILE A 72 -3.81 -0.26 1.69
CA ILE A 72 -3.70 1.17 1.46
C ILE A 72 -3.86 1.41 -0.04
N GLY A 73 -5.11 1.61 -0.44
CA GLY A 73 -5.50 1.73 -1.83
C GLY A 73 -5.44 3.15 -2.38
N LEU A 74 -5.90 3.29 -3.62
CA LEU A 74 -5.90 4.58 -4.33
C LEU A 74 -6.85 5.61 -3.69
N ASP A 75 -7.88 5.19 -2.96
CA ASP A 75 -8.82 6.08 -2.26
C ASP A 75 -8.10 7.05 -1.29
N GLY A 76 -7.10 6.55 -0.57
CA GLY A 76 -6.25 7.37 0.29
C GLY A 76 -5.07 7.98 -0.44
N THR A 77 -4.30 7.13 -1.15
CA THR A 77 -2.99 7.54 -1.68
C THR A 77 -3.08 8.59 -2.78
N MET A 78 -4.12 8.61 -3.61
CA MET A 78 -4.36 9.64 -4.64
C MET A 78 -4.54 11.04 -4.06
N ARG A 79 -4.85 11.15 -2.78
CA ARG A 79 -5.00 12.42 -2.06
C ARG A 79 -3.67 12.95 -1.51
N CYS A 80 -2.68 12.08 -1.31
CA CYS A 80 -1.36 12.42 -0.79
C CYS A 80 -0.49 13.05 -1.89
N VAL A 81 -0.85 14.25 -2.30
CA VAL A 81 -0.23 14.97 -3.41
C VAL A 81 0.62 16.12 -2.91
N LEU A 82 1.86 16.16 -3.36
CA LEU A 82 2.78 17.26 -3.16
C LEU A 82 2.94 18.03 -4.48
N SER A 83 2.65 19.35 -4.49
CA SER A 83 2.88 20.16 -5.69
C SER A 83 4.38 20.18 -6.05
N GLY A 84 4.69 20.36 -7.34
CA GLY A 84 6.07 20.42 -7.79
C GLY A 84 6.89 21.52 -7.10
N ASP A 85 6.27 22.66 -6.79
CA ASP A 85 6.94 23.75 -6.07
C ASP A 85 7.21 23.37 -4.61
N ARG A 86 6.24 22.79 -3.92
CA ARG A 86 6.43 22.29 -2.56
C ARG A 86 7.46 21.14 -2.54
N ALA A 87 7.44 20.24 -3.54
CA ALA A 87 8.41 19.17 -3.67
C ALA A 87 9.85 19.73 -3.78
N ARG A 88 10.07 20.73 -4.64
CA ARG A 88 11.38 21.39 -4.78
C ARG A 88 11.82 22.13 -3.52
N ALA A 89 10.88 22.62 -2.73
CA ALA A 89 11.17 23.32 -1.47
C ALA A 89 11.50 22.35 -0.33
N GLU A 90 10.77 21.25 -0.23
CA GLU A 90 10.79 20.36 0.93
C GLU A 90 11.72 19.15 0.78
N ILE A 91 11.89 18.62 -0.44
CA ILE A 91 12.76 17.45 -0.70
C ILE A 91 14.20 17.92 -0.79
N LYS A 92 14.86 18.07 0.36
CA LYS A 92 16.24 18.56 0.49
C LYS A 92 16.95 17.95 1.69
N GLY A 93 18.24 17.78 1.58
CA GLY A 93 19.16 17.30 2.62
C GLY A 93 19.46 15.80 2.52
N ASP A 94 20.70 15.45 2.71
CA ASP A 94 21.23 14.08 2.72
C ASP A 94 20.64 13.16 1.63
N VAL A 95 19.91 12.10 2.04
CA VAL A 95 19.28 11.16 1.13
C VAL A 95 18.21 11.84 0.24
N LEU A 96 17.52 12.86 0.76
CA LEU A 96 16.48 13.58 0.03
C LEU A 96 17.01 14.34 -1.19
N ASP A 97 18.27 14.78 -1.19
CA ASP A 97 18.85 15.42 -2.38
C ASP A 97 18.88 14.46 -3.58
N ARG A 98 19.10 13.17 -3.33
CA ARG A 98 19.03 12.15 -4.39
C ARG A 98 17.59 11.92 -4.87
N VAL A 99 16.63 11.94 -3.96
CA VAL A 99 15.21 11.89 -4.31
C VAL A 99 14.81 13.12 -5.12
N ALA A 100 15.29 14.32 -4.76
CA ALA A 100 15.07 15.54 -5.52
C ALA A 100 15.63 15.47 -6.95
N ASP A 101 16.86 14.98 -7.12
CA ASP A 101 17.49 14.79 -8.42
C ASP A 101 16.65 13.84 -9.30
N MET A 102 16.25 12.69 -8.76
CA MET A 102 15.43 11.70 -9.47
C MET A 102 14.03 12.26 -9.81
N SER A 103 13.39 12.91 -8.86
CA SER A 103 12.06 13.49 -9.03
C SER A 103 12.04 14.65 -10.03
N SER A 104 13.19 15.30 -10.25
CA SER A 104 13.31 16.37 -11.25
C SER A 104 12.96 15.90 -12.66
N VAL A 105 13.24 14.63 -12.99
CA VAL A 105 12.89 14.01 -14.28
C VAL A 105 11.38 13.82 -14.39
N TRP A 106 10.73 13.37 -13.31
CA TRP A 106 9.29 13.21 -13.22
C TRP A 106 8.58 14.58 -13.33
N LEU A 107 9.05 15.57 -12.60
CA LEU A 107 8.50 16.93 -12.55
C LEU A 107 8.67 17.75 -13.85
N ARG A 108 9.36 17.20 -14.88
CA ARG A 108 9.31 17.75 -16.25
C ARG A 108 8.03 17.39 -16.99
N ARG A 109 7.32 16.34 -16.56
CA ARG A 109 6.12 15.80 -17.22
C ARG A 109 4.84 16.05 -16.43
N THR A 110 4.97 16.36 -15.16
CA THR A 110 3.87 16.59 -14.23
C THR A 110 4.22 17.70 -13.24
N ASP A 111 3.23 18.34 -12.67
CA ASP A 111 3.36 19.40 -11.68
C ASP A 111 3.28 18.90 -10.23
N ARG A 112 3.31 17.56 -10.03
CA ARG A 112 3.06 16.96 -8.71
C ARG A 112 3.77 15.62 -8.52
N ILE A 113 3.93 15.25 -7.25
CA ILE A 113 4.33 13.91 -6.81
C ILE A 113 3.20 13.37 -5.94
N THR A 114 2.76 12.14 -6.19
CA THR A 114 1.78 11.44 -5.35
C THR A 114 2.50 10.41 -4.49
N PHE A 115 2.25 10.44 -3.19
CA PHE A 115 2.92 9.61 -2.20
C PHE A 115 2.14 8.31 -1.95
N HIS A 116 2.15 7.40 -2.92
CA HIS A 116 1.48 6.10 -2.80
C HIS A 116 2.19 5.21 -1.77
N ASP A 117 3.40 4.81 -2.06
CA ASP A 117 4.18 3.86 -1.26
C ASP A 117 4.61 4.43 0.09
N PRO A 118 5.00 5.71 0.19
CA PRO A 118 5.32 6.30 1.48
C PRO A 118 4.16 6.30 2.48
N LEU A 119 2.91 6.46 2.03
CA LEU A 119 1.75 6.34 2.92
C LEU A 119 1.60 4.91 3.43
N ALA A 120 1.72 3.91 2.55
CA ALA A 120 1.64 2.51 2.95
C ALA A 120 2.75 2.11 3.94
N ALA A 121 3.93 2.72 3.84
CA ALA A 121 4.99 2.53 4.80
C ALA A 121 4.72 3.25 6.14
N ALA A 122 4.22 4.49 6.09
CA ALA A 122 4.00 5.32 7.27
C ALA A 122 2.94 4.73 8.22
N VAL A 123 1.87 4.14 7.68
CA VAL A 123 0.78 3.55 8.49
C VAL A 123 1.22 2.36 9.34
N ILE A 124 2.37 1.75 9.06
CA ILE A 124 2.95 0.69 9.91
C ILE A 124 3.33 1.23 11.28
N PHE A 125 3.72 2.49 11.35
CA PHE A 125 4.21 3.17 12.55
C PHE A 125 3.19 4.14 13.13
N GLU A 126 2.35 4.73 12.28
CA GLU A 126 1.32 5.72 12.63
C GLU A 126 -0.01 5.34 11.96
N PRO A 127 -0.70 4.30 12.44
CA PRO A 127 -1.93 3.82 11.82
C PRO A 127 -3.05 4.88 11.80
N GLU A 128 -3.06 5.82 12.75
CA GLU A 128 -4.06 6.89 12.82
C GLU A 128 -3.93 7.94 11.71
N LEU A 129 -2.99 7.81 10.78
CA LEU A 129 -2.92 8.62 9.56
C LEU A 129 -4.11 8.35 8.63
N CYS A 130 -4.73 7.19 8.76
CA CYS A 130 -5.86 6.78 7.93
C CYS A 130 -7.09 6.42 8.77
N GLU A 131 -8.26 6.54 8.15
CA GLU A 131 -9.50 5.92 8.61
C GLU A 131 -9.68 4.61 7.87
N TYR A 132 -10.16 3.58 8.57
CA TYR A 132 -10.24 2.24 8.04
C TYR A 132 -11.65 1.68 8.11
N GLU A 133 -11.98 0.83 7.13
CA GLU A 133 -13.16 -0.02 7.16
C GLU A 133 -12.73 -1.48 7.07
N SER A 134 -13.50 -2.35 7.71
CA SER A 134 -13.31 -3.79 7.64
C SER A 134 -14.21 -4.41 6.58
N GLY A 135 -13.74 -5.46 5.93
CA GLY A 135 -14.51 -6.12 4.89
C GLY A 135 -13.74 -7.25 4.21
N THR A 136 -14.26 -7.66 3.08
CA THR A 136 -13.61 -8.66 2.23
C THR A 136 -13.20 -8.02 0.91
N VAL A 137 -11.93 -8.15 0.57
CA VAL A 137 -11.43 -7.79 -0.76
C VAL A 137 -11.39 -9.04 -1.62
N SER A 138 -12.00 -8.96 -2.78
CA SER A 138 -11.92 -9.98 -3.84
C SER A 138 -11.36 -9.37 -5.12
N VAL A 139 -10.70 -10.19 -5.93
CA VAL A 139 -10.07 -9.76 -7.18
C VAL A 139 -10.80 -10.38 -8.36
N GLU A 140 -11.22 -9.55 -9.31
CA GLU A 140 -11.86 -10.02 -10.53
C GLU A 140 -10.82 -10.71 -11.44
N LEU A 141 -11.09 -11.97 -11.79
CA LEU A 141 -10.18 -12.79 -12.61
C LEU A 141 -10.79 -13.26 -13.92
N LYS A 142 -12.13 -13.19 -14.08
CA LYS A 142 -12.85 -13.79 -15.20
C LYS A 142 -13.14 -12.83 -16.35
N SER A 143 -13.22 -11.56 -16.04
CA SER A 143 -13.53 -10.53 -17.04
C SER A 143 -12.26 -10.09 -17.76
N ASP A 144 -12.21 -10.20 -19.08
CA ASP A 144 -11.10 -9.69 -19.90
C ASP A 144 -10.85 -8.19 -19.74
N ARG A 145 -11.88 -7.45 -19.29
CA ARG A 145 -11.78 -5.99 -19.12
C ARG A 145 -11.49 -5.54 -17.70
N LEU A 146 -11.84 -6.36 -16.72
CA LEU A 146 -11.78 -6.01 -15.30
C LEU A 146 -10.80 -6.86 -14.52
N ALA A 147 -10.04 -7.74 -15.17
CA ALA A 147 -9.05 -8.56 -14.50
C ALA A 147 -8.10 -7.68 -13.65
N GLY A 148 -7.95 -8.04 -12.38
CA GLY A 148 -7.18 -7.26 -11.41
C GLY A 148 -7.96 -6.15 -10.70
N TYR A 149 -9.26 -5.95 -11.03
CA TYR A 149 -10.08 -5.03 -10.25
C TYR A 149 -10.33 -5.60 -8.86
N ALA A 150 -9.95 -4.85 -7.84
CA ALA A 150 -10.19 -5.22 -6.46
C ALA A 150 -11.57 -4.70 -6.02
N LEU A 151 -12.44 -5.63 -5.65
CA LEU A 151 -13.78 -5.37 -5.14
C LEU A 151 -13.74 -5.41 -3.62
N PHE A 152 -14.26 -4.39 -2.95
CA PHE A 152 -14.33 -4.33 -1.51
C PHE A 152 -15.78 -4.38 -1.01
N ASP A 153 -16.10 -5.46 -0.33
CA ASP A 153 -17.39 -5.67 0.33
C ASP A 153 -17.22 -5.37 1.84
N ARG A 154 -17.86 -4.30 2.30
CA ARG A 154 -17.86 -3.91 3.71
C ARG A 154 -18.50 -4.98 4.58
N GLY A 155 -17.91 -5.22 5.74
CA GLY A 155 -18.34 -6.25 6.66
C GLY A 155 -18.14 -5.91 8.12
N ASN A 156 -18.54 -6.83 8.97
CA ASN A 156 -18.33 -6.70 10.41
C ASN A 156 -16.83 -6.88 10.72
N PRO A 157 -16.19 -5.98 11.51
CA PRO A 157 -14.78 -6.08 11.88
C PRO A 157 -14.35 -7.44 12.46
N SER A 158 -15.25 -8.09 13.23
CA SER A 158 -14.94 -9.39 13.84
C SER A 158 -14.94 -10.58 12.87
N GLU A 159 -15.47 -10.40 11.65
CA GLU A 159 -15.67 -11.47 10.66
C GLU A 159 -14.91 -11.19 9.36
N SER A 160 -14.34 -10.01 9.23
CA SER A 160 -13.71 -9.53 8.00
C SER A 160 -12.21 -9.80 8.02
N PRO A 161 -11.66 -10.41 6.95
CA PRO A 161 -10.23 -10.71 6.87
C PRO A 161 -9.37 -9.48 6.55
N HIS A 162 -9.96 -8.41 6.00
CA HIS A 162 -9.21 -7.25 5.51
C HIS A 162 -9.61 -5.96 6.20
N THR A 163 -8.62 -5.10 6.36
CA THR A 163 -8.76 -3.71 6.80
C THR A 163 -8.33 -2.81 5.65
N VAL A 164 -9.21 -1.94 5.16
CA VAL A 164 -8.98 -1.09 4.00
C VAL A 164 -9.01 0.36 4.42
N ALA A 165 -7.97 1.12 4.06
CA ALA A 165 -7.94 2.56 4.27
C ALA A 165 -8.91 3.25 3.29
N VAL A 166 -9.87 3.99 3.85
CA VAL A 166 -10.91 4.70 3.08
C VAL A 166 -10.73 6.21 3.08
N ASN A 167 -9.94 6.73 4.01
CA ASN A 167 -9.62 8.14 4.12
C ASN A 167 -8.22 8.33 4.70
N VAL A 168 -7.64 9.52 4.50
CA VAL A 168 -6.31 9.89 5.00
C VAL A 168 -6.28 11.34 5.45
N ASP A 169 -5.60 11.62 6.56
CA ASP A 169 -5.20 12.96 6.98
C ASP A 169 -3.89 13.34 6.25
N VAL A 170 -4.04 14.02 5.11
CA VAL A 170 -2.95 14.33 4.19
C VAL A 170 -1.88 15.23 4.83
N GLU A 171 -2.30 16.27 5.56
CA GLU A 171 -1.34 17.20 6.16
C GLU A 171 -0.56 16.52 7.29
N ARG A 172 -1.24 15.77 8.16
CA ARG A 172 -0.58 14.97 9.21
C ARG A 172 0.39 13.94 8.61
N PHE A 173 0.01 13.29 7.49
CA PHE A 173 0.89 12.37 6.79
C PHE A 173 2.14 13.06 6.24
N LEU A 174 1.99 14.19 5.54
CA LEU A 174 3.13 14.92 4.97
C LEU A 174 4.06 15.45 6.07
N ASP A 175 3.50 15.97 7.16
CA ASP A 175 4.26 16.42 8.32
C ASP A 175 5.05 15.27 8.97
N HIS A 176 4.38 14.10 9.16
CA HIS A 176 5.04 12.90 9.66
C HIS A 176 6.17 12.46 8.74
N TYR A 177 5.88 12.34 7.42
CA TYR A 177 6.87 11.92 6.43
C TYR A 177 8.11 12.81 6.46
N PHE A 178 7.95 14.13 6.34
CA PHE A 178 9.09 15.04 6.32
C PHE A 178 9.84 15.12 7.66
N ARG A 179 9.16 14.97 8.78
CA ARG A 179 9.81 14.85 10.09
C ARG A 179 10.71 13.62 10.18
N VAL A 180 10.23 12.46 9.69
CA VAL A 180 10.99 11.21 9.76
C VAL A 180 12.17 11.20 8.79
N VAL A 181 11.99 11.67 7.57
CA VAL A 181 13.06 11.60 6.55
C VAL A 181 14.10 12.70 6.65
N LYS A 182 13.83 13.78 7.42
CA LYS A 182 14.78 14.87 7.67
C LYS A 182 15.56 14.69 8.99
N GLY A 183 15.15 13.79 9.87
CA GLY A 183 15.76 13.51 11.18
C GLY A 183 15.24 14.42 12.25
#